data_5203cd24fb26e7c9c8d98c6362c60ed7
#
_entry.id   5203cd24fb26e7c9c8d98c6362c60ed7
#
_cell.length_a   1.000
_cell.length_b   1.000
_cell.length_c   1.000
_cell.angle_alpha   90.00
_cell.angle_beta   90.00
_cell.angle_gamma   90.00
#
_symmetry.space_group_name_H-M   'P 1'
#
loop_
_entity.id
_entity.type
_entity.pdbx_description
1 polymer ?
#
loop_
_entity_poly.entity_id
_entity_poly.type
_entity_poly.pdbx_seq_one_letter_code
_entity_poly.pdbx_strand_id
1 'polypeptide(L)'
;MMKEIIMITGASSGMGREFAMQIEKKYQVDEIWVIARRKERLENLKERLQTKVRIFALDLTQKESFEIIQEALFQEKPRVKALINCSGYGKLNHYENMSIEVIENMMNLNMLAVVKMVNSVLPYMHKKSSIVNLASCSGYMPIPYLNIYASTKAFVLSYSRALN
;
A
#
# COMPACT_ATOMS: atom_id res chain seq x y z
N MET A 1 -0.77 -27.24 -3.81
CA MET A 1 0.10 -26.12 -4.26
C MET A 1 -0.03 -24.98 -3.27
N MET A 2 1.02 -24.21 -3.05
CA MET A 2 0.99 -23.07 -2.15
C MET A 2 0.22 -21.93 -2.86
N LYS A 3 -0.74 -21.31 -2.16
CA LYS A 3 -1.58 -20.24 -2.71
C LYS A 3 -0.72 -19.03 -3.11
N GLU A 4 -0.80 -18.58 -4.37
CA GLU A 4 -0.13 -17.36 -4.84
C GLU A 4 -1.06 -16.15 -4.74
N ILE A 5 -0.57 -15.06 -4.14
CA ILE A 5 -1.36 -13.84 -3.97
C ILE A 5 -0.59 -12.59 -4.41
N ILE A 6 -1.35 -11.54 -4.69
CA ILE A 6 -0.86 -10.16 -4.82
C ILE A 6 -1.54 -9.30 -3.77
N MET A 7 -0.79 -8.43 -3.11
CA MET A 7 -1.32 -7.51 -2.11
C MET A 7 -1.23 -6.06 -2.59
N ILE A 8 -2.33 -5.31 -2.48
CA ILE A 8 -2.41 -3.92 -2.97
C ILE A 8 -3.03 -3.04 -1.89
N THR A 9 -2.26 -2.09 -1.37
CA THR A 9 -2.78 -1.06 -0.47
C THR A 9 -3.31 0.15 -1.25
N GLY A 10 -4.27 0.89 -0.69
CA GLY A 10 -4.88 2.03 -1.36
C GLY A 10 -5.77 1.65 -2.54
N ALA A 11 -6.23 0.40 -2.62
CA ALA A 11 -6.97 -0.15 -3.75
C ALA A 11 -8.38 0.43 -3.96
N SER A 12 -8.89 1.26 -3.04
CA SER A 12 -10.25 1.81 -3.14
C SER A 12 -10.42 2.91 -4.19
N SER A 13 -9.34 3.45 -4.76
CA SER A 13 -9.38 4.51 -5.77
C SER A 13 -8.04 4.73 -6.46
N GLY A 14 -8.04 5.56 -7.51
CA GLY A 14 -6.83 6.03 -8.19
C GLY A 14 -5.91 4.90 -8.65
N MET A 15 -4.61 5.11 -8.46
CA MET A 15 -3.57 4.18 -8.92
C MET A 15 -3.70 2.78 -8.32
N GLY A 16 -4.03 2.66 -7.03
CA GLY A 16 -4.17 1.34 -6.39
C GLY A 16 -5.29 0.50 -6.99
N ARG A 17 -6.44 1.13 -7.32
CA ARG A 17 -7.53 0.46 -8.03
C ARG A 17 -7.12 0.06 -9.44
N GLU A 18 -6.45 0.95 -10.14
CA GLU A 18 -5.99 0.68 -11.51
C GLU A 18 -4.95 -0.44 -11.54
N PHE A 19 -4.01 -0.46 -10.58
CA PHE A 19 -3.10 -1.59 -10.43
C PHE A 19 -3.83 -2.92 -10.27
N ALA A 20 -4.88 -2.99 -9.43
CA ALA A 20 -5.65 -4.21 -9.25
C ALA A 20 -6.26 -4.71 -10.59
N MET A 21 -6.83 -3.80 -11.37
CA MET A 21 -7.46 -4.10 -12.66
C MET A 21 -6.46 -4.51 -13.75
N GLN A 22 -5.25 -3.92 -13.74
CA GLN A 22 -4.24 -4.23 -14.74
C GLN A 22 -3.41 -5.47 -14.39
N ILE A 23 -3.13 -5.67 -13.10
CA ILE A 23 -2.29 -6.79 -12.65
C ILE A 23 -2.98 -8.14 -12.87
N GLU A 24 -4.30 -8.18 -12.74
CA GLU A 24 -5.12 -9.35 -13.06
C GLU A 24 -4.91 -9.85 -14.49
N LYS A 25 -4.74 -8.92 -15.44
CA LYS A 25 -4.52 -9.25 -16.85
C LYS A 25 -3.11 -9.76 -17.15
N LYS A 26 -2.15 -9.45 -16.28
CA LYS A 26 -0.73 -9.78 -16.49
C LYS A 26 -0.26 -10.99 -15.70
N TYR A 27 -0.87 -11.26 -14.55
CA TYR A 27 -0.42 -12.30 -13.62
C TYR A 27 -1.57 -13.22 -13.27
N GLN A 28 -1.37 -14.51 -13.45
CA GLN A 28 -2.26 -15.52 -12.88
C GLN A 28 -1.86 -15.72 -11.42
N VAL A 29 -2.80 -15.43 -10.52
CA VAL A 29 -2.69 -15.67 -9.08
C VAL A 29 -4.01 -16.19 -8.54
N ASP A 30 -3.96 -16.89 -7.42
CA ASP A 30 -5.16 -17.48 -6.81
C ASP A 30 -6.05 -16.41 -6.18
N GLU A 31 -5.46 -15.31 -5.69
CA GLU A 31 -6.23 -14.28 -4.99
C GLU A 31 -5.50 -12.92 -5.00
N ILE A 32 -6.27 -11.84 -5.05
CA ILE A 32 -5.77 -10.46 -4.87
C ILE A 32 -6.29 -9.95 -3.53
N TRP A 33 -5.37 -9.57 -2.63
CA TRP A 33 -5.69 -8.97 -1.34
C TRP A 33 -5.68 -7.45 -1.47
N VAL A 34 -6.84 -6.83 -1.31
CA VAL A 34 -7.03 -5.39 -1.46
C VAL A 34 -7.25 -4.72 -0.09
N ILE A 35 -6.43 -3.74 0.23
CA ILE A 35 -6.41 -3.07 1.52
C ILE A 35 -6.74 -1.59 1.35
N ALA A 36 -7.82 -1.10 1.99
CA ALA A 36 -8.15 0.32 2.10
C ALA A 36 -9.27 0.53 3.13
N ARG A 37 -9.52 1.76 3.55
CA ARG A 37 -10.55 2.10 4.56
C ARG A 37 -11.99 1.95 4.07
N ARG A 38 -12.25 2.25 2.80
CA ARG A 38 -13.61 2.33 2.22
C ARG A 38 -14.06 0.98 1.70
N LYS A 39 -14.74 0.21 2.57
CA LYS A 39 -15.21 -1.15 2.26
C LYS A 39 -16.05 -1.20 0.99
N GLU A 40 -17.06 -0.34 0.87
CA GLU A 40 -17.96 -0.28 -0.29
C GLU A 40 -17.18 -0.16 -1.63
N ARG A 41 -16.15 0.67 -1.67
CA ARG A 41 -15.34 0.82 -2.89
C ARG A 41 -14.48 -0.41 -3.20
N LEU A 42 -14.09 -1.16 -2.18
CA LEU A 42 -13.38 -2.44 -2.36
C LEU A 42 -14.33 -3.53 -2.84
N GLU A 43 -15.58 -3.54 -2.37
CA GLU A 43 -16.61 -4.46 -2.89
C GLU A 43 -16.91 -4.16 -4.37
N ASN A 44 -17.10 -2.89 -4.74
CA ASN A 44 -17.26 -2.47 -6.14
C ASN A 44 -16.03 -2.84 -7.02
N LEU A 45 -14.82 -2.82 -6.46
CA LEU A 45 -13.64 -3.29 -7.17
C LEU A 45 -13.68 -4.80 -7.37
N LYS A 46 -14.04 -5.56 -6.31
CA LYS A 46 -14.15 -7.01 -6.35
C LYS A 46 -15.12 -7.49 -7.43
N GLU A 47 -16.27 -6.82 -7.61
CA GLU A 47 -17.24 -7.13 -8.65
C GLU A 47 -16.70 -6.98 -10.09
N ARG A 48 -15.62 -6.21 -10.27
CA ARG A 48 -14.99 -5.94 -11.57
C ARG A 48 -13.83 -6.87 -11.90
N LEU A 49 -13.36 -7.61 -10.93
CA LEU A 49 -12.22 -8.52 -11.08
C LEU A 49 -12.72 -9.97 -11.23
N GLN A 50 -12.08 -10.71 -12.10
CA GLN A 50 -12.36 -12.14 -12.30
C GLN A 50 -11.61 -13.00 -11.28
N THR A 51 -10.41 -12.55 -10.90
CA THR A 51 -9.61 -13.19 -9.85
C THR A 51 -10.28 -13.02 -8.50
N LYS A 52 -10.26 -14.06 -7.70
CA LYS A 52 -10.79 -14.01 -6.34
C LYS A 52 -10.16 -12.88 -5.53
N VAL A 53 -11.00 -12.03 -4.91
CA VAL A 53 -10.55 -10.88 -4.14
C VAL A 53 -10.85 -11.07 -2.67
N ARG A 54 -9.83 -10.85 -1.84
CA ARG A 54 -9.97 -10.72 -0.39
C ARG A 54 -9.88 -9.27 0.03
N ILE A 55 -10.88 -8.80 0.75
CA ILE A 55 -11.00 -7.41 1.17
C ILE A 55 -10.52 -7.27 2.61
N PHE A 56 -9.64 -6.29 2.83
CA PHE A 56 -9.21 -5.81 4.12
C PHE A 56 -9.63 -4.33 4.24
N ALA A 57 -10.79 -4.09 4.84
CA ALA A 57 -11.31 -2.75 5.09
C ALA A 57 -10.65 -2.17 6.35
N LEU A 58 -9.40 -1.71 6.21
CA LEU A 58 -8.50 -1.34 7.31
C LEU A 58 -7.90 0.06 7.11
N ASP A 59 -7.63 0.74 8.22
CA ASP A 59 -6.84 1.97 8.26
C ASP A 59 -5.38 1.66 8.62
N LEU A 60 -4.48 1.81 7.65
CA LEU A 60 -3.06 1.51 7.83
C LEU A 60 -2.31 2.53 8.72
N THR A 61 -2.97 3.50 9.31
CA THR A 61 -2.42 4.32 10.39
C THR A 61 -2.56 3.66 11.75
N GLN A 62 -3.43 2.64 11.88
CA GLN A 62 -3.73 1.94 13.12
C GLN A 62 -2.87 0.67 13.26
N LYS A 63 -2.46 0.37 14.50
CA LYS A 63 -1.62 -0.81 14.80
C LYS A 63 -2.38 -2.12 14.54
N GLU A 64 -3.62 -2.18 14.94
CA GLU A 64 -4.51 -3.33 14.85
C GLU A 64 -4.70 -3.81 13.40
N SER A 65 -4.62 -2.88 12.45
CA SER A 65 -4.69 -3.20 11.02
C SER A 65 -3.58 -4.14 10.57
N PHE A 66 -2.38 -3.97 11.12
CA PHE A 66 -1.23 -4.83 10.81
C PHE A 66 -1.33 -6.18 11.51
N GLU A 67 -1.88 -6.23 12.71
CA GLU A 67 -2.14 -7.49 13.43
C GLU A 67 -3.09 -8.39 12.63
N ILE A 68 -4.18 -7.82 12.08
CA ILE A 68 -5.12 -8.54 11.22
C ILE A 68 -4.44 -9.06 9.93
N ILE A 69 -3.61 -8.24 9.29
CA ILE A 69 -2.90 -8.63 8.07
C ILE A 69 -1.88 -9.73 8.37
N GLN A 70 -1.11 -9.58 9.45
CA GLN A 70 -0.10 -10.55 9.88
C GLN A 70 -0.73 -11.89 10.27
N GLU A 71 -1.86 -11.86 10.98
CA GLU A 71 -2.62 -13.07 11.31
C GLU A 71 -3.09 -13.79 10.06
N ALA A 72 -3.64 -13.07 9.09
CA ALA A 72 -4.07 -13.67 7.83
C ALA A 72 -2.90 -14.28 7.05
N LEU A 73 -1.75 -13.62 7.02
CA LEU A 73 -0.52 -14.15 6.41
C LEU A 73 0.01 -15.38 7.14
N PHE A 74 -0.02 -15.37 8.47
CA PHE A 74 0.44 -16.48 9.30
C PHE A 74 -0.43 -17.73 9.14
N GLN A 75 -1.74 -17.56 9.09
CA GLN A 75 -2.69 -18.66 8.95
C GLN A 75 -2.63 -19.29 7.55
N GLU A 76 -2.58 -18.48 6.51
CA GLU A 76 -2.65 -19.00 5.13
C GLU A 76 -1.29 -19.32 4.52
N LYS A 77 -0.21 -18.75 5.05
CA LYS A 77 1.17 -18.91 4.55
C LYS A 77 1.26 -18.82 3.02
N PRO A 78 0.67 -17.76 2.41
CA PRO A 78 0.64 -17.67 0.97
C PRO A 78 2.02 -17.35 0.41
N ARG A 79 2.21 -17.59 -0.87
CA ARG A 79 3.33 -17.04 -1.63
C ARG A 79 2.93 -15.67 -2.17
N VAL A 80 3.53 -14.60 -1.63
CA VAL A 80 3.26 -13.24 -2.10
C VAL A 80 4.10 -12.96 -3.33
N LYS A 81 3.45 -12.85 -4.49
CA LYS A 81 4.07 -12.59 -5.78
C LYS A 81 4.41 -11.11 -5.97
N ALA A 82 3.55 -10.23 -5.48
CA ALA A 82 3.79 -8.80 -5.46
C ALA A 82 3.12 -8.11 -4.27
N LEU A 83 3.81 -7.11 -3.71
CA LEU A 83 3.25 -6.12 -2.81
C LEU A 83 3.26 -4.76 -3.51
N ILE A 84 2.10 -4.11 -3.60
CA ILE A 84 1.95 -2.79 -4.23
C ILE A 84 1.42 -1.81 -3.19
N ASN A 85 2.30 -0.95 -2.70
CA ASN A 85 1.99 0.08 -1.71
C ASN A 85 1.56 1.37 -2.40
N CYS A 86 0.22 1.56 -2.52
CA CYS A 86 -0.40 2.75 -3.11
C CYS A 86 -1.13 3.63 -2.09
N SER A 87 -1.24 3.20 -0.82
CA SER A 87 -1.83 4.03 0.23
C SER A 87 -0.99 5.27 0.46
N GLY A 88 -1.66 6.41 0.53
CA GLY A 88 -1.01 7.68 0.80
C GLY A 88 -1.87 8.85 0.36
N TYR A 89 -1.60 10.02 0.92
CA TYR A 89 -2.20 11.28 0.50
C TYR A 89 -1.23 12.44 0.70
N GLY A 90 -1.48 13.53 -0.01
CA GLY A 90 -0.85 14.81 0.20
C GLY A 90 -1.87 15.87 0.58
N LYS A 91 -1.46 16.85 1.36
CA LYS A 91 -2.25 18.04 1.68
C LYS A 91 -1.43 19.27 1.33
N LEU A 92 -1.97 20.07 0.41
CA LEU A 92 -1.39 21.38 0.07
C LEU A 92 -1.87 22.37 1.11
N ASN A 93 -0.94 22.99 1.84
CA ASN A 93 -1.25 24.05 2.80
C ASN A 93 0.02 24.83 3.18
N HIS A 94 -0.16 26.04 3.70
CA HIS A 94 0.90 26.69 4.46
C HIS A 94 1.27 25.84 5.67
N TYR A 95 2.56 25.70 5.94
CA TYR A 95 3.03 24.84 7.03
C TYR A 95 2.43 25.23 8.39
N GLU A 96 2.39 26.51 8.68
CA GLU A 96 1.83 27.10 9.91
C GLU A 96 0.34 26.83 10.13
N ASN A 97 -0.39 26.48 9.05
CA ASN A 97 -1.82 26.17 9.09
C ASN A 97 -2.09 24.65 9.07
N MET A 98 -1.06 23.82 9.17
CA MET A 98 -1.19 22.37 9.20
C MET A 98 -1.07 21.87 10.64
N SER A 99 -2.15 21.30 11.17
CA SER A 99 -2.11 20.75 12.54
C SER A 99 -1.17 19.53 12.63
N ILE A 100 -0.62 19.32 13.81
CA ILE A 100 0.33 18.22 14.05
C ILE A 100 -0.33 16.85 13.79
N GLU A 101 -1.61 16.69 14.08
CA GLU A 101 -2.34 15.44 13.86
C GLU A 101 -2.42 15.08 12.37
N VAL A 102 -2.57 16.09 11.51
CA VAL A 102 -2.56 15.90 10.04
C VAL A 102 -1.16 15.51 9.57
N ILE A 103 -0.13 16.15 10.12
CA ILE A 103 1.27 15.83 9.82
C ILE A 103 1.58 14.39 10.21
N GLU A 104 1.30 14.02 11.45
CA GLU A 104 1.52 12.67 11.98
C GLU A 104 0.76 11.61 11.18
N ASN A 105 -0.51 11.86 10.89
CA ASN A 105 -1.32 10.94 10.09
C ASN A 105 -0.73 10.75 8.68
N MET A 106 -0.26 11.82 8.03
CA MET A 106 0.39 11.77 6.72
C MET A 106 1.70 10.98 6.78
N MET A 107 2.53 11.21 7.80
CA MET A 107 3.78 10.47 8.00
C MET A 107 3.51 9.00 8.29
N ASN A 108 2.56 8.71 9.17
CA ASN A 108 2.18 7.34 9.52
C ASN A 108 1.68 6.57 8.30
N LEU A 109 0.83 7.18 7.46
CA LEU A 109 0.31 6.50 6.27
C LEU A 109 1.35 6.41 5.15
N ASN A 110 2.04 7.51 4.84
CA ASN A 110 2.92 7.57 3.66
C ASN A 110 4.29 6.91 3.89
N MET A 111 4.75 6.81 5.12
CA MET A 111 6.07 6.26 5.46
C MET A 111 5.96 4.98 6.29
N LEU A 112 5.43 5.09 7.52
CA LEU A 112 5.45 3.98 8.47
C LEU A 112 4.60 2.79 7.99
N ALA A 113 3.44 3.05 7.38
CA ALA A 113 2.60 2.00 6.82
C ALA A 113 3.32 1.24 5.69
N VAL A 114 4.08 1.92 4.83
CA VAL A 114 4.88 1.28 3.77
C VAL A 114 5.90 0.33 4.39
N VAL A 115 6.66 0.80 5.38
CA VAL A 115 7.66 -0.02 6.09
C VAL A 115 7.03 -1.23 6.76
N LYS A 116 5.93 -1.03 7.49
CA LYS A 116 5.20 -2.12 8.16
C LYS A 116 4.65 -3.16 7.18
N MET A 117 4.08 -2.73 6.05
CA MET A 117 3.59 -3.64 5.01
C MET A 117 4.74 -4.47 4.41
N VAL A 118 5.86 -3.84 4.07
CA VAL A 118 7.04 -4.56 3.58
C VAL A 118 7.52 -5.57 4.61
N ASN A 119 7.68 -5.16 5.87
CA ASN A 119 8.13 -6.05 6.94
C ASN A 119 7.19 -7.25 7.15
N SER A 120 5.88 -7.03 7.13
CA SER A 120 4.88 -8.09 7.29
C SER A 120 4.88 -9.10 6.15
N VAL A 121 5.18 -8.64 4.93
CA VAL A 121 5.05 -9.45 3.71
C VAL A 121 6.36 -10.17 3.36
N LEU A 122 7.50 -9.61 3.73
CA LEU A 122 8.83 -10.09 3.34
C LEU A 122 9.05 -11.60 3.60
N PRO A 123 8.63 -12.18 4.75
CA PRO A 123 8.79 -13.62 5.02
C PRO A 123 8.03 -14.54 4.04
N TYR A 124 7.05 -14.00 3.33
CA TYR A 124 6.19 -14.73 2.39
C TYR A 124 6.56 -14.48 0.92
N MET A 125 7.62 -13.72 0.69
CA MET A 125 8.13 -13.42 -0.65
C MET A 125 9.19 -14.42 -1.11
N HIS A 126 9.38 -14.54 -2.42
CA HIS A 126 10.33 -15.47 -3.05
C HIS A 126 11.17 -14.76 -4.12
N LYS A 127 12.19 -15.44 -4.67
CA LYS A 127 13.15 -14.89 -5.65
C LYS A 127 12.56 -14.10 -6.83
N LYS A 128 11.31 -14.37 -7.23
CA LYS A 128 10.63 -13.69 -8.34
C LYS A 128 9.51 -12.76 -7.86
N SER A 129 9.42 -12.51 -6.56
CA SER A 129 8.46 -11.58 -6.00
C SER A 129 8.95 -10.13 -6.17
N SER A 130 8.01 -9.19 -6.20
CA SER A 130 8.32 -7.77 -6.40
C SER A 130 7.64 -6.91 -5.35
N ILE A 131 8.30 -5.82 -4.95
CA ILE A 131 7.71 -4.75 -4.14
C ILE A 131 7.66 -3.48 -4.99
N VAL A 132 6.48 -2.89 -5.07
CA VAL A 132 6.25 -1.61 -5.73
C VAL A 132 5.77 -0.61 -4.68
N ASN A 133 6.58 0.40 -4.40
CA ASN A 133 6.21 1.49 -3.49
C ASN A 133 5.95 2.76 -4.31
N LEU A 134 4.76 3.34 -4.21
CA LEU A 134 4.43 4.56 -4.91
C LEU A 134 5.11 5.77 -4.24
N ALA A 135 6.20 6.22 -4.83
CA ALA A 135 6.81 7.50 -4.52
C ALA A 135 6.07 8.66 -5.23
N SER A 136 6.75 9.73 -5.56
CA SER A 136 6.26 10.88 -6.32
C SER A 136 7.45 11.63 -6.91
N CYS A 137 7.24 12.38 -7.99
CA CYS A 137 8.22 13.36 -8.48
C CYS A 137 8.56 14.42 -7.41
N SER A 138 7.62 14.74 -6.52
CA SER A 138 7.88 15.61 -5.36
C SER A 138 8.93 15.08 -4.39
N GLY A 139 9.26 13.79 -4.44
CA GLY A 139 10.35 13.21 -3.65
C GLY A 139 11.75 13.61 -4.13
N TYR A 140 11.88 14.14 -5.33
CA TYR A 140 13.13 14.67 -5.88
C TYR A 140 13.28 16.17 -5.74
N MET A 141 12.17 16.88 -5.60
CA MET A 141 12.16 18.36 -5.60
C MET A 141 11.38 18.87 -4.38
N PRO A 142 11.96 19.82 -3.63
CA PRO A 142 11.21 20.52 -2.59
C PRO A 142 10.12 21.37 -3.25
N ILE A 143 8.88 21.19 -2.82
CA ILE A 143 7.73 21.93 -3.35
C ILE A 143 7.13 22.75 -2.21
N PRO A 144 7.10 24.10 -2.33
CA PRO A 144 6.40 24.95 -1.38
C PRO A 144 4.97 24.49 -1.15
N TYR A 145 4.48 24.61 0.06
CA TYR A 145 3.14 24.17 0.51
C TYR A 145 2.88 22.64 0.47
N LEU A 146 3.83 21.85 -0.02
CA LEU A 146 3.77 20.37 -0.01
C LEU A 146 4.94 19.75 0.77
N ASN A 147 5.61 20.51 1.62
CA ASN A 147 6.84 20.13 2.31
C ASN A 147 6.75 18.74 3.00
N ILE A 148 5.73 18.51 3.83
CA ILE A 148 5.57 17.22 4.53
C ILE A 148 5.34 16.08 3.53
N TYR A 149 4.42 16.27 2.58
CA TYR A 149 4.17 15.25 1.56
C TYR A 149 5.43 14.93 0.75
N ALA A 150 6.12 15.95 0.25
CA ALA A 150 7.35 15.79 -0.52
C ALA A 150 8.42 15.04 0.29
N SER A 151 8.59 15.39 1.56
CA SER A 151 9.52 14.69 2.47
C SER A 151 9.14 13.23 2.70
N THR A 152 7.85 12.91 2.85
CA THR A 152 7.42 11.51 2.96
C THR A 152 7.71 10.73 1.68
N LYS A 153 7.59 11.36 0.51
CA LYS A 153 7.86 10.70 -0.78
C LYS A 153 9.36 10.58 -1.07
N ALA A 154 10.18 11.49 -0.58
CA ALA A 154 11.65 11.36 -0.57
C ALA A 154 12.09 10.18 0.31
N PHE A 155 11.47 10.02 1.49
CA PHE A 155 11.68 8.84 2.33
C PHE A 155 11.37 7.54 1.59
N VAL A 156 10.17 7.44 0.97
CA VAL A 156 9.76 6.23 0.22
C VAL A 156 10.74 5.91 -0.91
N LEU A 157 11.21 6.93 -1.62
CA LEU A 157 12.19 6.78 -2.70
C LEU A 157 13.51 6.22 -2.19
N SER A 158 14.07 6.82 -1.12
CA SER A 158 15.32 6.37 -0.50
C SER A 158 15.18 4.97 0.08
N TYR A 159 14.11 4.70 0.84
CA TYR A 159 13.81 3.40 1.40
C TYR A 159 13.70 2.30 0.35
N SER A 160 12.98 2.57 -0.76
CA SER A 160 12.79 1.59 -1.83
C SER A 160 14.08 1.25 -2.55
N ARG A 161 14.98 2.23 -2.74
CA ARG A 161 16.31 2.00 -3.33
C ARG A 161 17.21 1.14 -2.46
N ALA A 162 17.08 1.29 -1.15
CA ALA A 162 17.88 0.54 -0.18
C ALA A 162 17.37 -0.89 0.09
N LEU A 163 16.17 -1.25 -0.41
CA LEU A 163 15.61 -2.60 -0.29
C LEU A 163 16.17 -3.61 -1.31
N ASN A 164 16.96 -3.17 -2.30
CA ASN A 164 17.54 -4.03 -3.33
C ASN A 164 18.77 -4.78 -2.84
#